data_f384d7c0db62c9766111747e0745358e
#
_entry.id   f384d7c0db62c9766111747e0745358e
#
_cell.length_a   1.000
_cell.length_b   1.000
_cell.length_c   1.000
_cell.angle_alpha   90.00
_cell.angle_beta   90.00
_cell.angle_gamma   90.00
#
_symmetry.space_group_name_H-M   'P 1'
#
loop_
_entity.id
_entity.type
_entity.pdbx_description
1 polymer ?
#
loop_
_entity_poly.entity_id
_entity_poly.type
_entity_poly.pdbx_seq_one_letter_code
_entity_poly.pdbx_strand_id
1 'polypeptide(L)'
;MGVAARRVLFWSFLLLLLAAGLVYAFRPQPVPVDFARVERGPLIVAVSDEGETRVRDVFALSAPISGRARRIEIEVGDPVVAGQTVVAEIEPIDPAFLDVRSEAQAKAAIRTAEAARDLARAELDRAQADLVFAEAEVKRARRLIRDDTISQRRLDEDERSYKTAKANLATAQAALDMRGAELERARAELLSPLAARGLQTNCPCVPVTAPVSGRVLQVIHESEGVVSPGQPLIEIGDPEDLEIVADLLSTEAVKVERGQRVLIEEWGGGAMLNGRVERVEPFGFTKVSALGIEEQRVNVIVDFTDPPERWQRLGHGYQLEVRIVLWEDEDVLRVPLSALFRDGSAWAVFVEREGRAEKRLVEPGQQNGLEAEILEGLEAGEQIVLYPSDRVVEDVRLTARD
;
A
#
# COMPACT_ATOMS: atom_id res chain seq x y z
N MET A 1 63.41 -82.52 -33.81
CA MET A 1 62.93 -81.14 -33.89
C MET A 1 63.94 -80.27 -33.23
N GLY A 2 64.66 -79.45 -34.04
CA GLY A 2 65.82 -78.69 -33.55
C GLY A 2 65.53 -77.57 -32.60
N VAL A 3 66.41 -77.21 -31.71
CA VAL A 3 66.36 -76.13 -30.70
C VAL A 3 65.92 -74.79 -31.30
N ALA A 4 66.22 -74.55 -32.59
CA ALA A 4 65.78 -73.37 -33.34
C ALA A 4 64.24 -73.30 -33.53
N ALA A 5 63.59 -74.41 -33.84
CA ALA A 5 62.12 -74.47 -34.04
C ALA A 5 61.38 -74.24 -32.73
N ARG A 6 61.90 -74.70 -31.60
CA ARG A 6 61.35 -74.43 -30.29
C ARG A 6 61.42 -72.93 -29.86
N ARG A 7 62.56 -72.30 -30.24
CA ARG A 7 62.69 -70.83 -29.98
C ARG A 7 61.75 -70.00 -30.83
N VAL A 8 61.56 -70.36 -32.10
CA VAL A 8 60.62 -69.64 -32.98
C VAL A 8 59.19 -69.79 -32.47
N LEU A 9 58.75 -70.98 -32.08
CA LEU A 9 57.46 -71.24 -31.52
C LEU A 9 57.23 -70.44 -30.20
N PHE A 10 58.23 -70.38 -29.34
CA PHE A 10 58.12 -69.60 -28.08
C PHE A 10 57.96 -68.09 -28.35
N TRP A 11 58.78 -67.53 -29.25
CA TRP A 11 58.67 -66.12 -29.60
C TRP A 11 57.34 -65.78 -30.33
N SER A 12 56.86 -66.67 -31.21
CA SER A 12 55.55 -66.48 -31.86
C SER A 12 54.42 -66.54 -30.87
N PHE A 13 54.47 -67.43 -29.86
CA PHE A 13 53.45 -67.47 -28.80
C PHE A 13 53.50 -66.25 -27.91
N LEU A 14 54.68 -65.75 -27.58
CA LEU A 14 54.83 -64.52 -26.79
C LEU A 14 54.27 -63.28 -27.54
N LEU A 15 54.59 -63.24 -28.87
CA LEU A 15 54.10 -62.16 -29.74
C LEU A 15 52.54 -62.18 -29.87
N LEU A 16 51.96 -63.37 -29.92
CA LEU A 16 50.53 -63.59 -30.00
C LEU A 16 49.83 -63.22 -28.66
N LEU A 17 50.45 -63.52 -27.50
CA LEU A 17 50.00 -63.09 -26.19
C LEU A 17 50.10 -61.59 -26.03
N LEU A 18 51.18 -60.98 -26.51
CA LEU A 18 51.37 -59.51 -26.46
C LEU A 18 50.37 -58.83 -27.37
N ALA A 19 50.11 -59.35 -28.57
CA ALA A 19 49.11 -58.86 -29.48
C ALA A 19 47.66 -58.99 -28.87
N ALA A 20 47.35 -60.17 -28.25
CA ALA A 20 46.12 -60.40 -27.56
C ALA A 20 45.94 -59.46 -26.34
N GLY A 21 47.06 -59.25 -25.58
CA GLY A 21 47.07 -58.28 -24.47
C GLY A 21 46.85 -56.82 -24.94
N LEU A 22 47.45 -56.47 -26.08
CA LEU A 22 47.25 -55.13 -26.66
C LEU A 22 45.80 -54.94 -27.14
N VAL A 23 45.26 -55.94 -27.86
CA VAL A 23 43.82 -55.90 -28.27
C VAL A 23 42.88 -55.81 -27.05
N TYR A 24 43.17 -56.48 -25.95
CA TYR A 24 42.45 -56.45 -24.74
C TYR A 24 42.57 -55.09 -24.04
N ALA A 25 43.74 -54.50 -23.95
CA ALA A 25 44.03 -53.21 -23.31
C ALA A 25 43.41 -52.03 -24.08
N PHE A 26 43.33 -52.13 -25.41
CA PHE A 26 42.74 -51.12 -26.28
C PHE A 26 41.24 -51.37 -26.61
N ARG A 27 40.64 -52.36 -25.98
CA ARG A 27 39.16 -52.50 -26.12
C ARG A 27 38.51 -51.25 -25.59
N PRO A 28 37.67 -50.55 -26.39
CA PRO A 28 36.88 -49.42 -25.92
C PRO A 28 35.99 -49.86 -24.78
N GLN A 29 36.22 -49.31 -23.58
CA GLN A 29 35.37 -49.57 -22.42
C GLN A 29 34.05 -48.78 -22.61
N PRO A 30 32.90 -49.40 -22.27
CA PRO A 30 31.61 -48.69 -22.32
C PRO A 30 31.63 -47.50 -21.36
N VAL A 31 31.07 -46.39 -21.79
CA VAL A 31 30.95 -45.17 -21.00
C VAL A 31 29.74 -45.29 -20.09
N PRO A 32 29.87 -45.18 -18.74
CA PRO A 32 28.78 -45.19 -17.83
C PRO A 32 28.00 -43.85 -17.91
N VAL A 33 26.69 -43.93 -18.16
CA VAL A 33 25.78 -42.79 -18.33
C VAL A 33 24.49 -43.03 -17.63
N ASP A 34 23.80 -41.94 -17.30
CA ASP A 34 22.43 -41.97 -16.83
C ASP A 34 21.50 -41.83 -18.03
N PHE A 35 20.40 -42.57 -18.01
CA PHE A 35 19.40 -42.52 -19.08
C PHE A 35 18.10 -41.93 -18.61
N ALA A 36 17.42 -41.20 -19.49
CA ALA A 36 16.04 -40.84 -19.37
C ALA A 36 15.24 -41.38 -20.56
N ARG A 37 13.98 -41.60 -20.37
CA ARG A 37 13.04 -41.95 -21.45
C ARG A 37 12.36 -40.70 -21.96
N VAL A 38 12.26 -40.60 -23.26
CA VAL A 38 11.46 -39.55 -23.92
C VAL A 38 9.99 -39.88 -23.73
N GLU A 39 9.27 -39.00 -23.04
CA GLU A 39 7.85 -39.21 -22.70
C GLU A 39 6.99 -38.08 -23.18
N ARG A 40 5.70 -38.38 -23.44
CA ARG A 40 4.69 -37.34 -23.62
C ARG A 40 4.05 -37.02 -22.28
N GLY A 41 3.79 -35.73 -22.06
CA GLY A 41 3.15 -35.27 -20.86
C GLY A 41 3.02 -33.76 -20.77
N PRO A 42 2.46 -33.24 -19.68
CA PRO A 42 2.25 -31.82 -19.51
C PRO A 42 3.58 -31.09 -19.33
N LEU A 43 3.68 -29.93 -19.97
CA LEU A 43 4.77 -28.98 -19.75
C LEU A 43 4.18 -27.62 -19.48
N ILE A 44 4.58 -27.02 -18.36
CA ILE A 44 4.16 -25.68 -17.94
C ILE A 44 5.41 -24.80 -17.94
N VAL A 45 5.34 -23.69 -18.66
CA VAL A 45 6.34 -22.62 -18.62
C VAL A 45 5.75 -21.47 -17.84
N ALA A 46 6.37 -21.11 -16.74
CA ALA A 46 5.86 -20.12 -15.83
C ALA A 46 6.99 -19.20 -15.32
N VAL A 47 6.61 -18.03 -14.86
CA VAL A 47 7.44 -17.12 -14.06
C VAL A 47 6.96 -17.20 -12.63
N SER A 48 7.88 -17.43 -11.69
CA SER A 48 7.59 -17.48 -10.25
C SER A 48 8.24 -16.30 -9.55
N ASP A 49 7.53 -15.68 -8.64
CA ASP A 49 8.07 -14.67 -7.72
C ASP A 49 7.22 -14.61 -6.43
N GLU A 50 7.73 -13.91 -5.44
CA GLU A 50 7.00 -13.65 -4.21
C GLU A 50 5.85 -12.66 -4.45
N GLY A 51 4.74 -12.88 -3.77
CA GLY A 51 3.60 -11.98 -3.77
C GLY A 51 3.06 -11.79 -2.36
N GLU A 52 2.29 -10.74 -2.19
CA GLU A 52 1.58 -10.48 -0.94
C GLU A 52 0.09 -10.26 -1.20
N THR A 53 -0.72 -10.71 -0.26
CA THR A 53 -2.15 -10.42 -0.29
C THR A 53 -2.40 -8.98 0.14
N ARG A 54 -3.27 -8.31 -0.56
CA ARG A 54 -3.68 -6.94 -0.25
C ARG A 54 -5.20 -6.82 -0.31
N VAL A 55 -5.80 -6.14 0.66
CA VAL A 55 -7.19 -5.70 0.53
C VAL A 55 -7.24 -4.67 -0.61
N ARG A 56 -8.17 -4.85 -1.55
CA ARG A 56 -8.27 -4.04 -2.77
C ARG A 56 -8.45 -2.56 -2.47
N ASP A 57 -9.41 -2.25 -1.60
CA ASP A 57 -9.74 -0.89 -1.20
C ASP A 57 -9.42 -0.68 0.29
N VAL A 58 -8.26 -0.09 0.56
CA VAL A 58 -7.86 0.31 1.91
C VAL A 58 -8.15 1.79 2.13
N PHE A 59 -8.93 2.11 3.15
CA PHE A 59 -9.27 3.47 3.54
C PHE A 59 -8.46 3.90 4.76
N ALA A 60 -7.45 4.73 4.54
CA ALA A 60 -6.68 5.35 5.61
C ALA A 60 -7.46 6.54 6.20
N LEU A 61 -7.97 6.38 7.41
CA LEU A 61 -8.68 7.42 8.14
C LEU A 61 -7.68 8.30 8.88
N SER A 62 -7.73 9.61 8.59
CA SER A 62 -6.79 10.58 9.14
C SER A 62 -7.50 11.60 10.04
N ALA A 63 -6.73 12.25 10.91
CA ALA A 63 -7.21 13.32 11.78
C ALA A 63 -7.70 14.53 10.95
N PRO A 64 -8.96 14.97 11.09
CA PRO A 64 -9.50 16.13 10.35
C PRO A 64 -9.04 17.47 10.91
N ILE A 65 -8.62 17.52 12.18
CA ILE A 65 -8.19 18.73 12.88
C ILE A 65 -6.94 18.46 13.72
N SER A 66 -6.22 19.53 14.09
CA SER A 66 -5.20 19.46 15.14
C SER A 66 -5.87 19.30 16.51
N GLY A 67 -5.40 18.38 17.31
CA GLY A 67 -5.99 18.14 18.61
C GLY A 67 -5.26 17.05 19.38
N ARG A 68 -5.81 16.71 20.53
CA ARG A 68 -5.41 15.56 21.30
C ARG A 68 -6.36 14.41 20.97
N ALA A 69 -5.84 13.43 20.22
CA ALA A 69 -6.58 12.19 20.00
C ALA A 69 -6.67 11.43 21.33
N ARG A 70 -7.87 10.99 21.69
CA ARG A 70 -8.07 10.05 22.79
C ARG A 70 -7.59 8.67 22.38
N ARG A 71 -7.35 7.81 23.35
CA ARG A 71 -7.02 6.42 23.06
C ARG A 71 -8.09 5.79 22.15
N ILE A 72 -7.65 5.17 21.08
CA ILE A 72 -8.53 4.40 20.20
C ILE A 72 -8.77 3.04 20.86
N GLU A 73 -10.04 2.75 21.18
CA GLU A 73 -10.44 1.53 21.87
C GLU A 73 -10.77 0.38 20.91
N ILE A 74 -10.90 0.70 19.61
CA ILE A 74 -11.20 -0.28 18.57
C ILE A 74 -9.93 -1.09 18.26
N GLU A 75 -10.08 -2.41 18.20
CA GLU A 75 -8.98 -3.33 17.94
C GLU A 75 -8.94 -3.75 16.46
N VAL A 76 -7.75 -4.25 16.04
CA VAL A 76 -7.57 -4.83 14.71
C VAL A 76 -8.50 -6.04 14.54
N GLY A 77 -9.25 -6.09 13.44
CA GLY A 77 -10.25 -7.11 13.14
C GLY A 77 -11.68 -6.74 13.52
N ASP A 78 -11.88 -5.68 14.33
CA ASP A 78 -13.23 -5.24 14.71
C ASP A 78 -14.04 -4.78 13.50
N PRO A 79 -15.35 -5.10 13.45
CA PRO A 79 -16.23 -4.63 12.41
C PRO A 79 -16.59 -3.16 12.61
N VAL A 80 -16.60 -2.40 11.53
CA VAL A 80 -17.03 -0.99 11.50
C VAL A 80 -18.13 -0.79 10.48
N VAL A 81 -19.05 0.16 10.80
CA VAL A 81 -20.18 0.50 9.93
C VAL A 81 -20.06 1.96 9.50
N ALA A 82 -20.16 2.19 8.19
CA ALA A 82 -20.06 3.52 7.57
C ALA A 82 -21.00 4.55 8.24
N GLY A 83 -20.45 5.69 8.64
CA GLY A 83 -21.17 6.81 9.23
C GLY A 83 -21.73 6.56 10.64
N GLN A 84 -21.58 5.36 11.22
CA GLN A 84 -22.11 5.02 12.54
C GLN A 84 -21.03 4.76 13.58
N THR A 85 -19.98 4.01 13.21
CA THR A 85 -18.92 3.67 14.14
C THR A 85 -17.96 4.85 14.31
N VAL A 86 -17.84 5.36 15.53
CA VAL A 86 -16.83 6.36 15.89
C VAL A 86 -15.53 5.61 16.16
N VAL A 87 -14.53 5.85 15.33
CA VAL A 87 -13.21 5.18 15.42
C VAL A 87 -12.22 5.96 16.26
N ALA A 88 -12.34 7.28 16.31
CA ALA A 88 -11.50 8.13 17.15
C ALA A 88 -12.25 9.37 17.61
N GLU A 89 -11.82 9.94 18.73
CA GLU A 89 -12.29 11.23 19.22
C GLU A 89 -11.11 12.18 19.36
N ILE A 90 -11.23 13.37 18.76
CA ILE A 90 -10.16 14.38 18.83
C ILE A 90 -10.66 15.58 19.62
N GLU A 91 -10.00 15.84 20.74
CA GLU A 91 -10.19 17.04 21.53
C GLU A 91 -9.37 18.18 20.90
N PRO A 92 -9.99 19.29 20.49
CA PRO A 92 -9.25 20.44 19.95
C PRO A 92 -8.18 20.93 20.92
N ILE A 93 -7.07 21.42 20.39
CA ILE A 93 -6.00 21.98 21.23
C ILE A 93 -6.53 23.20 21.97
N ASP A 94 -6.34 23.22 23.27
CA ASP A 94 -6.60 24.38 24.10
C ASP A 94 -5.81 25.62 23.61
N PRO A 95 -6.34 26.83 23.81
CA PRO A 95 -5.56 28.03 23.57
C PRO A 95 -4.21 27.97 24.32
N ALA A 96 -3.15 28.46 23.71
CA ALA A 96 -1.85 28.48 24.35
C ALA A 96 -1.87 29.28 25.65
N PHE A 97 -1.10 28.84 26.66
CA PHE A 97 -0.89 29.65 27.86
C PHE A 97 -0.27 30.98 27.47
N LEU A 98 -0.82 32.09 27.98
CA LEU A 98 -0.24 33.40 27.80
C LEU A 98 1.07 33.49 28.59
N ASP A 99 2.14 33.98 27.96
CA ASP A 99 3.34 34.36 28.68
C ASP A 99 3.08 35.61 29.52
N VAL A 100 3.99 35.90 30.45
CA VAL A 100 3.87 37.03 31.41
C VAL A 100 3.68 38.36 30.68
N ARG A 101 4.29 38.52 29.52
CA ARG A 101 4.18 39.75 28.71
C ARG A 101 2.81 39.87 28.05
N SER A 102 2.36 38.82 27.40
CA SER A 102 1.05 38.75 26.75
C SER A 102 -0.09 38.89 27.76
N GLU A 103 0.02 38.27 28.93
CA GLU A 103 -0.92 38.46 30.04
C GLU A 103 -0.98 39.91 30.53
N ALA A 104 0.18 40.58 30.69
CA ALA A 104 0.23 42.00 31.08
C ALA A 104 -0.40 42.89 30.01
N GLN A 105 -0.21 42.59 28.73
CA GLN A 105 -0.80 43.33 27.60
C GLN A 105 -2.33 43.14 27.59
N ALA A 106 -2.88 41.91 27.74
CA ALA A 106 -4.28 41.64 27.81
C ALA A 106 -4.96 42.37 29.01
N LYS A 107 -4.33 42.34 30.18
CA LYS A 107 -4.81 43.09 31.36
C LYS A 107 -4.81 44.61 31.13
N ALA A 108 -3.84 45.16 30.42
CA ALA A 108 -3.82 46.58 30.03
C ALA A 108 -4.93 46.91 29.03
N ALA A 109 -5.19 46.03 28.03
CA ALA A 109 -6.29 46.19 27.08
C ALA A 109 -7.66 46.19 27.77
N ILE A 110 -7.89 45.32 28.76
CA ILE A 110 -9.13 45.30 29.55
C ILE A 110 -9.34 46.64 30.27
N ARG A 111 -8.31 47.13 30.96
CA ARG A 111 -8.40 48.45 31.67
C ARG A 111 -8.71 49.58 30.71
N THR A 112 -8.14 49.59 29.52
CA THR A 112 -8.43 50.60 28.48
C THR A 112 -9.87 50.50 27.99
N ALA A 113 -10.37 49.28 27.74
CA ALA A 113 -11.73 49.04 27.30
C ALA A 113 -12.76 49.40 28.42
N GLU A 114 -12.45 49.13 29.70
CA GLU A 114 -13.28 49.54 30.85
C GLU A 114 -13.36 51.06 30.93
N ALA A 115 -12.26 51.78 30.84
CA ALA A 115 -12.29 53.24 30.84
C ALA A 115 -13.07 53.83 29.65
N ALA A 116 -12.94 53.23 28.46
CA ALA A 116 -13.73 53.64 27.29
C ALA A 116 -15.24 53.39 27.44
N ARG A 117 -15.61 52.26 28.04
CA ARG A 117 -17.01 51.97 28.36
C ARG A 117 -17.58 52.93 29.40
N ASP A 118 -16.80 53.27 30.44
CA ASP A 118 -17.25 54.18 31.50
C ASP A 118 -17.36 55.61 30.97
N LEU A 119 -16.52 56.03 30.02
CA LEU A 119 -16.70 57.29 29.30
C LEU A 119 -18.00 57.30 28.48
N ALA A 120 -18.25 56.24 27.69
CA ALA A 120 -19.49 56.14 26.90
C ALA A 120 -20.73 56.12 27.78
N ARG A 121 -20.63 55.55 29.00
CA ARG A 121 -21.71 55.57 29.99
C ARG A 121 -22.00 57.02 30.47
N ALA A 122 -20.96 57.79 30.78
CA ALA A 122 -21.12 59.19 31.16
C ALA A 122 -21.73 60.04 30.02
N GLU A 123 -21.36 59.74 28.77
CA GLU A 123 -21.97 60.41 27.60
C GLU A 123 -23.44 60.04 27.43
N LEU A 124 -23.84 58.77 27.69
CA LEU A 124 -25.23 58.34 27.71
C LEU A 124 -26.03 59.04 28.79
N ASP A 125 -25.50 59.11 30.03
CA ASP A 125 -26.16 59.78 31.16
C ASP A 125 -26.36 61.30 30.84
N ARG A 126 -25.39 61.94 30.19
CA ARG A 126 -25.52 63.31 29.71
C ARG A 126 -26.61 63.47 28.65
N ALA A 127 -26.61 62.59 27.62
CA ALA A 127 -27.61 62.62 26.55
C ALA A 127 -29.03 62.36 27.10
N GLN A 128 -29.14 61.53 28.14
CA GLN A 128 -30.41 61.28 28.84
C GLN A 128 -30.90 62.50 29.59
N ALA A 129 -29.99 63.22 30.27
CA ALA A 129 -30.32 64.49 30.95
C ALA A 129 -30.79 65.58 29.95
N ASP A 130 -30.07 65.71 28.82
CA ASP A 130 -30.44 66.63 27.75
C ASP A 130 -31.80 66.30 27.13
N LEU A 131 -32.16 65.03 26.97
CA LEU A 131 -33.44 64.59 26.48
C LEU A 131 -34.54 64.97 27.50
N VAL A 132 -34.37 64.70 28.82
CA VAL A 132 -35.32 65.02 29.87
C VAL A 132 -35.59 66.54 29.90
N PHE A 133 -34.53 67.37 29.77
CA PHE A 133 -34.66 68.82 29.69
C PHE A 133 -35.48 69.25 28.45
N ALA A 134 -35.10 68.75 27.24
CA ALA A 134 -35.74 69.08 25.98
C ALA A 134 -37.25 68.65 25.99
N GLU A 135 -37.57 67.50 26.59
CA GLU A 135 -38.96 67.02 26.76
C GLU A 135 -39.78 67.96 27.65
N ALA A 136 -39.20 68.42 28.75
CA ALA A 136 -39.87 69.37 29.64
C ALA A 136 -40.12 70.72 28.93
N GLU A 137 -39.19 71.21 28.11
CA GLU A 137 -39.38 72.45 27.33
C GLU A 137 -40.48 72.27 26.27
N VAL A 138 -40.53 71.21 25.51
CA VAL A 138 -41.57 70.91 24.53
C VAL A 138 -42.93 70.83 25.23
N LYS A 139 -43.03 70.13 26.38
CA LYS A 139 -44.26 70.07 27.16
C LYS A 139 -44.73 71.44 27.62
N ARG A 140 -43.84 72.34 28.02
CA ARG A 140 -44.09 73.72 28.41
C ARG A 140 -44.57 74.55 27.20
N ALA A 141 -43.83 74.48 26.06
CA ALA A 141 -44.17 75.17 24.84
C ALA A 141 -45.55 74.77 24.29
N ARG A 142 -45.85 73.45 24.29
CA ARG A 142 -47.21 72.95 23.88
C ARG A 142 -48.32 73.41 24.75
N ARG A 143 -48.09 73.82 26.02
CA ARG A 143 -49.11 74.48 26.87
C ARG A 143 -49.26 75.96 26.53
N LEU A 144 -48.12 76.65 26.39
CA LEU A 144 -48.14 78.15 26.16
C LEU A 144 -48.66 78.52 24.77
N ILE A 145 -48.51 77.64 23.75
CA ILE A 145 -49.07 77.92 22.41
C ILE A 145 -50.61 77.84 22.40
N ARG A 146 -51.17 77.00 23.25
CA ARG A 146 -52.64 76.95 23.39
C ARG A 146 -53.24 78.24 23.97
N ASP A 147 -52.42 78.99 24.73
CA ASP A 147 -52.79 80.24 25.36
C ASP A 147 -52.30 81.47 24.55
N ASP A 148 -51.93 81.27 23.26
CA ASP A 148 -51.33 82.25 22.34
C ASP A 148 -50.16 83.06 22.95
N THR A 149 -49.41 82.47 23.91
CA THR A 149 -48.35 83.13 24.65
C THR A 149 -47.02 83.04 23.92
N ILE A 150 -46.84 82.10 23.03
CA ILE A 150 -45.61 81.90 22.22
C ILE A 150 -45.94 81.75 20.72
N SER A 151 -44.96 82.00 19.85
CA SER A 151 -45.13 81.83 18.40
C SER A 151 -44.91 80.31 17.96
N GLN A 152 -45.59 79.95 16.85
CA GLN A 152 -45.41 78.62 16.25
C GLN A 152 -43.91 78.29 15.99
N ARG A 153 -43.10 79.26 15.52
CA ARG A 153 -41.69 79.12 15.34
C ARG A 153 -40.98 78.60 16.61
N ARG A 154 -41.36 79.14 17.77
CA ARG A 154 -40.76 78.74 19.04
C ARG A 154 -41.07 77.28 19.36
N LEU A 155 -42.35 76.88 19.18
CA LEU A 155 -42.71 75.46 19.35
C LEU A 155 -41.90 74.54 18.40
N ASP A 156 -41.82 74.93 17.14
CA ASP A 156 -41.04 74.14 16.14
C ASP A 156 -39.54 74.00 16.47
N GLU A 157 -38.96 75.03 17.06
CA GLU A 157 -37.55 75.01 17.56
C GLU A 157 -37.40 74.04 18.74
N ASP A 158 -38.32 74.08 19.71
CA ASP A 158 -38.28 73.20 20.86
C ASP A 158 -38.56 71.75 20.45
N GLU A 159 -39.48 71.50 19.51
CA GLU A 159 -39.74 70.18 18.95
C GLU A 159 -38.51 69.60 18.16
N ARG A 160 -37.78 70.49 17.43
CA ARG A 160 -36.53 70.08 16.76
C ARG A 160 -35.48 69.69 17.79
N SER A 161 -35.33 70.53 18.86
CA SER A 161 -34.41 70.26 19.95
C SER A 161 -34.66 68.90 20.61
N TYR A 162 -35.95 68.62 20.89
CA TYR A 162 -36.36 67.34 21.46
C TYR A 162 -35.96 66.14 20.51
N LYS A 163 -36.27 66.27 19.20
CA LYS A 163 -36.01 65.24 18.26
C LYS A 163 -34.47 64.99 18.15
N THR A 164 -33.67 66.06 18.18
CA THR A 164 -32.22 65.98 18.19
C THR A 164 -31.69 65.31 19.45
N ALA A 165 -32.18 65.70 20.64
CA ALA A 165 -31.80 65.10 21.92
C ALA A 165 -32.15 63.62 21.95
N LYS A 166 -33.32 63.23 21.40
CA LYS A 166 -33.73 61.80 21.27
C LYS A 166 -32.82 61.02 20.36
N ALA A 167 -32.37 61.62 19.23
CA ALA A 167 -31.44 60.96 18.33
C ALA A 167 -30.06 60.82 18.98
N ASN A 168 -29.60 61.87 19.71
CA ASN A 168 -28.32 61.84 20.43
C ASN A 168 -28.33 60.74 21.51
N LEU A 169 -29.44 60.58 22.26
CA LEU A 169 -29.55 59.49 23.22
C LEU A 169 -29.38 58.13 22.54
N ALA A 170 -30.10 57.91 21.41
CA ALA A 170 -29.98 56.64 20.68
C ALA A 170 -28.53 56.38 20.18
N THR A 171 -27.84 57.45 19.75
CA THR A 171 -26.42 57.36 19.35
C THR A 171 -25.51 57.02 20.54
N ALA A 172 -25.71 57.66 21.68
CA ALA A 172 -24.93 57.40 22.89
C ALA A 172 -25.19 55.99 23.43
N GLN A 173 -26.44 55.48 23.35
CA GLN A 173 -26.76 54.11 23.72
C GLN A 173 -25.98 53.11 22.81
N ALA A 174 -26.04 53.29 21.50
CA ALA A 174 -25.31 52.43 20.55
C ALA A 174 -23.79 52.48 20.79
N ALA A 175 -23.24 53.66 21.13
CA ALA A 175 -21.84 53.79 21.49
C ALA A 175 -21.48 52.98 22.76
N LEU A 176 -22.33 53.04 23.78
CA LEU A 176 -22.10 52.24 25.00
C LEU A 176 -22.14 50.73 24.71
N ASP A 177 -23.08 50.28 23.89
CA ASP A 177 -23.23 48.89 23.52
C ASP A 177 -21.96 48.40 22.75
N MET A 178 -21.45 49.22 21.82
CA MET A 178 -20.22 48.96 21.11
C MET A 178 -19.02 48.82 22.05
N ARG A 179 -18.84 49.74 23.00
CA ARG A 179 -17.77 49.67 24.00
C ARG A 179 -17.91 48.51 24.96
N GLY A 180 -19.16 48.10 25.25
CA GLY A 180 -19.42 46.86 25.97
C GLY A 180 -18.92 45.64 25.26
N ALA A 181 -19.20 45.50 23.96
CA ALA A 181 -18.71 44.41 23.14
C ALA A 181 -17.13 44.38 23.02
N GLU A 182 -16.51 45.56 22.92
CA GLU A 182 -15.04 45.66 22.93
C GLU A 182 -14.44 45.18 24.27
N LEU A 183 -15.05 45.49 25.39
CA LEU A 183 -14.62 45.01 26.70
C LEU A 183 -14.76 43.49 26.82
N GLU A 184 -15.87 42.92 26.36
CA GLU A 184 -16.07 41.46 26.36
C GLU A 184 -15.02 40.76 25.48
N ARG A 185 -14.69 41.33 24.32
CA ARG A 185 -13.60 40.81 23.48
C ARG A 185 -12.26 40.81 24.21
N ALA A 186 -11.91 41.94 24.86
CA ALA A 186 -10.65 42.05 25.60
C ALA A 186 -10.59 41.06 26.79
N ARG A 187 -11.71 40.78 27.43
CA ARG A 187 -11.81 39.76 28.48
C ARG A 187 -11.64 38.35 27.96
N ALA A 188 -12.22 38.06 26.77
CA ALA A 188 -12.06 36.74 26.12
C ALA A 188 -10.62 36.45 25.81
N GLU A 189 -9.77 37.44 25.45
CA GLU A 189 -8.33 37.28 25.19
C GLU A 189 -7.54 36.88 26.45
N LEU A 190 -8.06 37.14 27.65
CA LEU A 190 -7.40 36.76 28.92
C LEU A 190 -7.81 35.37 29.43
N LEU A 191 -8.79 34.71 28.79
CA LEU A 191 -9.26 33.38 29.23
C LEU A 191 -8.12 32.37 29.15
N SER A 192 -7.76 31.79 30.29
CA SER A 192 -6.78 30.71 30.35
C SER A 192 -7.39 29.38 29.90
N PRO A 193 -6.58 28.42 29.38
CA PRO A 193 -7.05 27.08 29.03
C PRO A 193 -7.81 26.38 30.15
N LEU A 194 -7.34 26.55 31.39
CA LEU A 194 -7.99 25.96 32.57
C LEU A 194 -9.38 26.58 32.85
N ALA A 195 -9.53 27.90 32.63
CA ALA A 195 -10.82 28.57 32.80
C ALA A 195 -11.78 28.21 31.66
N ALA A 196 -11.26 28.03 30.44
CA ALA A 196 -12.05 27.57 29.29
C ALA A 196 -12.61 26.17 29.51
N ARG A 197 -11.83 25.24 30.08
CA ARG A 197 -12.28 23.89 30.45
C ARG A 197 -13.35 23.89 31.52
N GLY A 198 -13.25 24.77 32.52
CA GLY A 198 -14.24 24.88 33.60
C GLY A 198 -15.63 25.37 33.14
N LEU A 199 -15.71 25.98 31.96
CA LEU A 199 -16.97 26.46 31.37
C LEU A 199 -17.66 25.41 30.49
N GLN A 200 -16.96 24.30 30.13
CA GLN A 200 -17.49 23.24 29.29
C GLN A 200 -17.72 21.96 30.13
N THR A 201 -18.98 21.63 30.32
CA THR A 201 -19.42 20.42 31.04
C THR A 201 -19.29 19.15 30.19
N ASN A 202 -19.15 19.27 28.87
CA ASN A 202 -18.97 18.16 27.93
C ASN A 202 -17.70 18.40 27.08
N CYS A 203 -16.94 17.33 26.78
CA CYS A 203 -15.83 17.42 25.84
C CYS A 203 -16.34 17.92 24.47
N PRO A 204 -15.79 19.00 23.91
CA PRO A 204 -16.07 19.41 22.55
C PRO A 204 -15.35 18.51 21.53
N CYS A 205 -15.24 17.23 21.83
CA CYS A 205 -14.53 16.27 20.98
C CYS A 205 -15.18 16.16 19.62
N VAL A 206 -14.35 16.17 18.58
CA VAL A 206 -14.75 15.91 17.21
C VAL A 206 -14.68 14.40 16.98
N PRO A 207 -15.82 13.72 16.77
CA PRO A 207 -15.82 12.30 16.46
C PRO A 207 -15.35 12.09 15.02
N VAL A 208 -14.45 11.13 14.85
CA VAL A 208 -13.98 10.65 13.54
C VAL A 208 -14.71 9.34 13.27
N THR A 209 -15.63 9.33 12.31
CA THR A 209 -16.44 8.16 11.98
C THR A 209 -15.87 7.40 10.80
N ALA A 210 -16.08 6.07 10.76
CA ALA A 210 -15.71 5.24 9.64
C ALA A 210 -16.39 5.70 8.34
N PRO A 211 -15.68 5.95 7.24
CA PRO A 211 -16.26 6.39 5.98
C PRO A 211 -16.89 5.23 5.20
N VAL A 212 -16.44 4.01 5.44
CA VAL A 212 -16.89 2.77 4.81
C VAL A 212 -17.16 1.71 5.86
N SER A 213 -18.00 0.74 5.51
CA SER A 213 -18.19 -0.47 6.32
C SER A 213 -17.11 -1.49 5.95
N GLY A 214 -16.63 -2.24 6.95
CA GLY A 214 -15.57 -3.24 6.77
C GLY A 214 -15.02 -3.68 8.11
N ARG A 215 -13.73 -3.98 8.14
CA ARG A 215 -12.97 -4.28 9.37
C ARG A 215 -11.76 -3.39 9.50
N VAL A 216 -11.34 -3.21 10.73
CA VAL A 216 -10.07 -2.55 11.04
C VAL A 216 -8.92 -3.44 10.60
N LEU A 217 -8.09 -2.95 9.68
CA LEU A 217 -6.89 -3.65 9.20
C LEU A 217 -5.68 -3.33 10.07
N GLN A 218 -5.53 -2.05 10.42
CA GLN A 218 -4.42 -1.57 11.25
C GLN A 218 -4.85 -0.36 12.08
N VAL A 219 -4.39 -0.30 13.34
CA VAL A 219 -4.44 0.89 14.19
C VAL A 219 -3.06 1.52 14.22
N ILE A 220 -2.91 2.69 13.56
CA ILE A 220 -1.62 3.38 13.42
C ILE A 220 -1.33 4.24 14.64
N HIS A 221 -2.37 4.87 15.21
CA HIS A 221 -2.26 5.75 16.38
C HIS A 221 -3.17 5.25 17.51
N GLU A 222 -2.68 4.30 18.29
CA GLU A 222 -3.45 3.65 19.36
C GLU A 222 -3.55 4.51 20.63
N SER A 223 -2.42 5.09 21.03
CA SER A 223 -2.29 5.77 22.32
C SER A 223 -2.81 7.22 22.24
N GLU A 224 -3.22 7.74 23.41
CA GLU A 224 -3.55 9.15 23.54
C GLU A 224 -2.34 10.03 23.19
N GLY A 225 -2.53 11.01 22.30
CA GLY A 225 -1.45 11.86 21.82
C GLY A 225 -1.93 13.06 21.00
N VAL A 226 -1.01 13.98 20.73
CA VAL A 226 -1.29 15.14 19.88
C VAL A 226 -1.18 14.71 18.42
N VAL A 227 -2.21 15.02 17.63
CA VAL A 227 -2.27 14.72 16.19
C VAL A 227 -2.42 16.01 15.38
N SER A 228 -1.90 15.95 14.16
CA SER A 228 -2.01 17.03 13.17
C SER A 228 -3.03 16.66 12.07
N PRO A 229 -3.63 17.64 11.39
CA PRO A 229 -4.51 17.37 10.26
C PRO A 229 -3.81 16.52 9.20
N GLY A 230 -4.49 15.48 8.71
CA GLY A 230 -3.95 14.52 7.73
C GLY A 230 -3.08 13.40 8.33
N GLN A 231 -2.81 13.40 9.64
CA GLN A 231 -2.10 12.30 10.29
C GLN A 231 -2.97 11.04 10.29
N PRO A 232 -2.48 9.90 9.76
CA PRO A 232 -3.25 8.66 9.72
C PRO A 232 -3.45 8.10 11.13
N LEU A 233 -4.66 7.63 11.39
CA LEU A 233 -5.10 7.07 12.67
C LEU A 233 -5.33 5.57 12.57
N ILE A 234 -6.06 5.12 11.55
CA ILE A 234 -6.53 3.75 11.39
C ILE A 234 -6.73 3.43 9.91
N GLU A 235 -6.57 2.18 9.54
CA GLU A 235 -6.90 1.66 8.21
C GLU A 235 -8.08 0.70 8.29
N ILE A 236 -9.02 0.88 7.37
CA ILE A 236 -10.25 0.10 7.26
C ILE A 236 -10.33 -0.49 5.86
N GLY A 237 -10.78 -1.73 5.76
CA GLY A 237 -11.01 -2.39 4.48
C GLY A 237 -11.87 -3.63 4.64
N ASP A 238 -12.20 -4.26 3.52
CA ASP A 238 -12.93 -5.53 3.49
C ASP A 238 -11.95 -6.70 3.33
N PRO A 239 -11.69 -7.49 4.37
CA PRO A 239 -10.76 -8.62 4.27
C PRO A 239 -11.29 -9.77 3.39
N GLU A 240 -12.53 -9.73 2.93
CA GLU A 240 -13.08 -10.68 1.97
C GLU A 240 -12.79 -10.26 0.52
N ASP A 241 -12.41 -9.01 0.27
CA ASP A 241 -12.00 -8.52 -1.05
C ASP A 241 -10.47 -8.39 -1.13
N LEU A 242 -9.81 -9.54 -1.24
CA LEU A 242 -8.36 -9.63 -1.37
C LEU A 242 -7.94 -9.76 -2.84
N GLU A 243 -6.86 -9.08 -3.17
CA GLU A 243 -6.06 -9.30 -4.38
C GLU A 243 -4.63 -9.71 -3.97
N ILE A 244 -3.87 -10.25 -4.90
CA ILE A 244 -2.45 -10.54 -4.71
C ILE A 244 -1.65 -9.54 -5.54
N VAL A 245 -0.63 -8.96 -4.94
CA VAL A 245 0.35 -8.11 -5.61
C VAL A 245 1.65 -8.88 -5.67
N ALA A 246 2.07 -9.25 -6.88
CA ALA A 246 3.37 -9.87 -7.13
C ALA A 246 4.29 -8.86 -7.79
N ASP A 247 5.48 -8.66 -7.25
CA ASP A 247 6.47 -7.73 -7.81
C ASP A 247 7.52 -8.49 -8.64
N LEU A 248 7.24 -8.63 -9.93
CA LEU A 248 8.10 -9.32 -10.87
C LEU A 248 9.24 -8.42 -11.38
N LEU A 249 10.35 -9.04 -11.74
CA LEU A 249 11.37 -8.34 -12.53
C LEU A 249 10.76 -7.77 -13.82
N SER A 250 11.11 -6.56 -14.19
CA SER A 250 10.54 -5.89 -15.38
C SER A 250 10.72 -6.69 -16.68
N THR A 251 11.80 -7.45 -16.79
CA THR A 251 12.09 -8.34 -17.93
C THR A 251 11.18 -9.57 -17.99
N GLU A 252 10.65 -9.99 -16.84
CA GLU A 252 9.67 -11.09 -16.73
C GLU A 252 8.24 -10.56 -16.89
N ALA A 253 7.95 -9.42 -16.28
CA ALA A 253 6.62 -8.79 -16.35
C ALA A 253 6.16 -8.48 -17.79
N VAL A 254 7.11 -8.19 -18.71
CA VAL A 254 6.81 -7.98 -20.14
C VAL A 254 6.21 -9.23 -20.81
N LYS A 255 6.46 -10.42 -20.28
CA LYS A 255 5.94 -11.69 -20.81
C LYS A 255 4.55 -12.01 -20.29
N VAL A 256 4.10 -11.28 -19.25
CA VAL A 256 2.83 -11.54 -18.57
C VAL A 256 1.71 -10.76 -19.26
N GLU A 257 0.62 -11.47 -19.53
CA GLU A 257 -0.58 -10.91 -20.14
C GLU A 257 -1.79 -11.05 -19.20
N ARG A 258 -2.72 -10.11 -19.33
CA ARG A 258 -3.98 -10.17 -18.61
C ARG A 258 -4.75 -11.45 -18.93
N GLY A 259 -5.27 -12.10 -17.89
CA GLY A 259 -6.09 -13.30 -18.02
C GLY A 259 -5.31 -14.61 -17.93
N GLN A 260 -3.98 -14.57 -17.88
CA GLN A 260 -3.15 -15.75 -17.67
C GLN A 260 -3.47 -16.41 -16.33
N ARG A 261 -3.40 -17.73 -16.31
CA ARG A 261 -3.59 -18.56 -15.12
C ARG A 261 -2.43 -18.39 -14.15
N VAL A 262 -2.75 -18.31 -12.87
CA VAL A 262 -1.77 -18.22 -11.80
C VAL A 262 -1.98 -19.36 -10.82
N LEU A 263 -0.89 -20.02 -10.45
CA LEU A 263 -0.83 -20.99 -9.37
C LEU A 263 -0.30 -20.28 -8.14
N ILE A 264 -0.99 -20.41 -7.02
CA ILE A 264 -0.65 -19.74 -5.76
C ILE A 264 -0.22 -20.82 -4.78
N GLU A 265 1.04 -20.74 -4.39
CA GLU A 265 1.72 -21.76 -3.58
C GLU A 265 2.28 -21.11 -2.30
N GLU A 266 2.78 -21.88 -1.38
CA GLU A 266 3.44 -21.46 -0.11
C GLU A 266 2.66 -20.45 0.75
N TRP A 267 1.33 -20.37 0.60
CA TRP A 267 0.46 -19.47 1.35
C TRP A 267 0.14 -19.94 2.79
N GLY A 268 0.74 -21.07 3.23
CA GLY A 268 0.52 -21.65 4.56
C GLY A 268 -0.69 -22.59 4.70
N GLY A 269 -1.55 -22.71 3.69
CA GLY A 269 -2.64 -23.68 3.62
C GLY A 269 -2.24 -24.87 2.73
N GLY A 270 -2.50 -26.09 3.06
CA GLY A 270 -1.92 -27.29 2.41
C GLY A 270 -2.22 -27.53 0.93
N ALA A 271 -3.17 -26.84 0.30
CA ALA A 271 -3.54 -27.02 -1.10
C ALA A 271 -3.24 -25.76 -1.91
N MET A 272 -2.68 -25.96 -3.11
CA MET A 272 -2.48 -24.91 -4.10
C MET A 272 -3.81 -24.20 -4.41
N LEU A 273 -3.77 -22.89 -4.52
CA LEU A 273 -4.89 -22.06 -4.95
C LEU A 273 -4.69 -21.63 -6.40
N ASN A 274 -5.78 -21.26 -7.05
CA ASN A 274 -5.77 -20.75 -8.41
C ASN A 274 -6.14 -19.28 -8.43
N GLY A 275 -5.45 -18.57 -9.29
CA GLY A 275 -5.68 -17.14 -9.56
C GLY A 275 -5.64 -16.86 -11.05
N ARG A 276 -5.84 -15.59 -11.36
CA ARG A 276 -5.75 -15.05 -12.72
C ARG A 276 -5.16 -13.67 -12.69
N VAL A 277 -4.27 -13.38 -13.64
CA VAL A 277 -3.72 -12.04 -13.82
C VAL A 277 -4.88 -11.08 -14.18
N GLU A 278 -5.14 -10.11 -13.30
CA GLU A 278 -6.09 -9.06 -13.55
C GLU A 278 -5.46 -7.96 -14.43
N ARG A 279 -4.29 -7.47 -14.01
CA ARG A 279 -3.55 -6.44 -14.73
C ARG A 279 -2.06 -6.47 -14.40
N VAL A 280 -1.25 -5.97 -15.34
CA VAL A 280 0.14 -5.62 -15.13
C VAL A 280 0.21 -4.10 -14.99
N GLU A 281 0.76 -3.57 -13.90
CA GLU A 281 0.85 -2.13 -13.70
C GLU A 281 1.89 -1.52 -14.66
N PRO A 282 1.59 -0.38 -15.31
CA PRO A 282 2.51 0.23 -16.28
C PRO A 282 3.64 1.04 -15.64
N PHE A 283 3.88 0.84 -14.34
CA PHE A 283 4.89 1.56 -13.57
C PHE A 283 5.93 0.62 -12.99
N GLY A 284 7.19 0.83 -13.38
CA GLY A 284 8.33 0.12 -12.81
C GLY A 284 8.96 0.93 -11.68
N PHE A 285 9.33 0.24 -10.61
CA PHE A 285 9.99 0.82 -9.44
C PHE A 285 11.29 0.08 -9.13
N THR A 286 12.17 0.72 -8.38
CA THR A 286 13.43 0.10 -7.94
C THR A 286 13.25 -0.50 -6.56
N LYS A 287 13.57 -1.79 -6.41
CA LYS A 287 13.62 -2.51 -5.14
C LYS A 287 15.03 -3.03 -4.92
N VAL A 288 15.51 -2.95 -3.70
CA VAL A 288 16.83 -3.51 -3.34
C VAL A 288 16.60 -4.93 -2.84
N SER A 289 17.23 -5.90 -3.49
CA SER A 289 17.16 -7.32 -3.11
C SER A 289 17.89 -7.57 -1.79
N ALA A 290 17.67 -8.73 -1.18
CA ALA A 290 18.35 -9.16 0.04
C ALA A 290 19.89 -9.18 -0.09
N LEU A 291 20.41 -9.24 -1.32
CA LEU A 291 21.84 -9.19 -1.63
C LEU A 291 22.38 -7.77 -1.87
N GLY A 292 21.53 -6.74 -1.72
CA GLY A 292 21.89 -5.35 -1.93
C GLY A 292 21.97 -4.92 -3.40
N ILE A 293 21.37 -5.68 -4.31
CA ILE A 293 21.32 -5.36 -5.75
C ILE A 293 20.02 -4.62 -6.05
N GLU A 294 20.12 -3.52 -6.78
CA GLU A 294 18.96 -2.78 -7.28
C GLU A 294 18.33 -3.53 -8.45
N GLU A 295 17.04 -3.79 -8.35
CA GLU A 295 16.23 -4.47 -9.34
C GLU A 295 15.08 -3.59 -9.80
N GLN A 296 14.79 -3.58 -11.10
CA GLN A 296 13.62 -2.91 -11.64
C GLN A 296 12.46 -3.90 -11.62
N ARG A 297 11.43 -3.59 -10.85
CA ARG A 297 10.26 -4.44 -10.65
C ARG A 297 8.99 -3.78 -11.10
N VAL A 298 7.98 -4.59 -11.40
CA VAL A 298 6.65 -4.19 -11.86
C VAL A 298 5.62 -4.99 -11.10
N ASN A 299 4.60 -4.33 -10.56
CA ASN A 299 3.50 -5.03 -9.91
C ASN A 299 2.60 -5.72 -10.93
N VAL A 300 2.33 -6.98 -10.67
CA VAL A 300 1.32 -7.78 -11.34
C VAL A 300 0.22 -8.08 -10.33
N ILE A 301 -1.00 -7.69 -10.64
CA ILE A 301 -2.16 -7.89 -9.79
C ILE A 301 -2.86 -9.16 -10.21
N VAL A 302 -3.14 -10.01 -9.24
CA VAL A 302 -3.75 -11.32 -9.43
C VAL A 302 -5.00 -11.44 -8.58
N ASP A 303 -6.10 -11.84 -9.21
CA ASP A 303 -7.35 -12.19 -8.54
C ASP A 303 -7.39 -13.67 -8.20
N PHE A 304 -7.97 -14.00 -7.05
CA PHE A 304 -8.32 -15.39 -6.72
C PHE A 304 -9.45 -15.86 -7.63
N THR A 305 -9.32 -17.08 -8.19
CA THR A 305 -10.39 -17.75 -8.94
C THR A 305 -11.05 -18.85 -8.11
N ASP A 306 -10.39 -19.30 -7.07
CA ASP A 306 -10.97 -20.21 -6.09
C ASP A 306 -11.97 -19.46 -5.17
N PRO A 307 -13.00 -20.15 -4.68
CA PRO A 307 -14.00 -19.54 -3.80
C PRO A 307 -13.39 -19.12 -2.46
N PRO A 308 -13.92 -18.05 -1.83
CA PRO A 308 -13.36 -17.44 -0.61
C PRO A 308 -13.14 -18.42 0.55
N GLU A 309 -13.95 -19.46 0.65
CA GLU A 309 -13.86 -20.47 1.72
C GLU A 309 -12.51 -21.22 1.72
N ARG A 310 -11.84 -21.30 0.56
CA ARG A 310 -10.53 -21.95 0.44
C ARG A 310 -9.38 -21.13 0.98
N TRP A 311 -9.50 -19.80 0.94
CA TRP A 311 -8.46 -18.87 1.34
C TRP A 311 -8.86 -17.89 2.47
N GLN A 312 -9.99 -18.15 3.17
CA GLN A 312 -10.52 -17.34 4.28
C GLN A 312 -9.54 -17.11 5.45
N ARG A 313 -8.42 -17.85 5.50
CA ARG A 313 -7.36 -17.68 6.49
C ARG A 313 -6.32 -16.65 6.09
N LEU A 314 -6.34 -16.22 4.84
CA LEU A 314 -5.47 -15.14 4.38
C LEU A 314 -6.02 -13.80 4.87
N GLY A 315 -5.12 -12.92 5.24
CA GLY A 315 -5.41 -11.54 5.60
C GLY A 315 -4.65 -10.58 4.73
N HIS A 316 -4.70 -9.31 5.03
CA HIS A 316 -3.90 -8.28 4.38
C HIS A 316 -2.41 -8.44 4.72
N GLY A 317 -1.51 -8.36 3.72
CA GLY A 317 -0.05 -8.43 3.92
C GLY A 317 0.51 -9.83 4.15
N TYR A 318 -0.23 -10.90 3.79
CA TYR A 318 0.28 -12.28 3.91
C TYR A 318 1.13 -12.63 2.69
N GLN A 319 2.29 -13.19 2.94
CA GLN A 319 3.25 -13.60 1.92
C GLN A 319 2.90 -14.96 1.32
N LEU A 320 3.11 -15.11 0.02
CA LEU A 320 2.86 -16.32 -0.75
C LEU A 320 3.76 -16.35 -1.99
N GLU A 321 3.83 -17.49 -2.67
CA GLU A 321 4.48 -17.61 -3.97
C GLU A 321 3.42 -17.64 -5.08
N VAL A 322 3.65 -16.85 -6.13
CA VAL A 322 2.84 -16.88 -7.36
C VAL A 322 3.65 -17.47 -8.50
N ARG A 323 3.02 -18.36 -9.25
CA ARG A 323 3.56 -18.91 -10.47
C ARG A 323 2.60 -18.59 -11.62
N ILE A 324 2.97 -17.60 -12.44
CA ILE A 324 2.18 -17.12 -13.57
C ILE A 324 2.50 -17.99 -14.79
N VAL A 325 1.49 -18.65 -15.31
CA VAL A 325 1.63 -19.55 -16.45
C VAL A 325 1.68 -18.75 -17.74
N LEU A 326 2.85 -18.75 -18.37
CA LEU A 326 3.07 -18.07 -19.67
C LEU A 326 2.61 -18.95 -20.83
N TRP A 327 2.82 -20.26 -20.71
CA TRP A 327 2.46 -21.26 -21.71
C TRP A 327 2.30 -22.62 -21.04
N GLU A 328 1.29 -23.39 -21.46
CA GLU A 328 1.06 -24.75 -21.00
C GLU A 328 0.50 -25.60 -22.13
N ASP A 329 0.91 -26.86 -22.19
CA ASP A 329 0.31 -27.88 -23.05
C ASP A 329 0.34 -29.24 -22.31
N GLU A 330 -0.70 -30.03 -22.49
CA GLU A 330 -0.89 -31.29 -21.75
C GLU A 330 -0.20 -32.48 -22.40
N ASP A 331 0.13 -32.44 -23.71
CA ASP A 331 0.64 -33.57 -24.48
C ASP A 331 1.81 -33.23 -25.39
N VAL A 332 2.89 -32.69 -24.83
CA VAL A 332 4.13 -32.46 -25.57
C VAL A 332 5.14 -33.57 -25.38
N LEU A 333 5.98 -33.80 -26.37
CA LEU A 333 7.14 -34.66 -26.25
C LEU A 333 8.21 -33.91 -25.46
N ARG A 334 8.55 -34.38 -24.27
CA ARG A 334 9.45 -33.68 -23.35
C ARG A 334 10.67 -34.49 -22.99
N VAL A 335 11.78 -33.78 -22.80
CA VAL A 335 13.05 -34.32 -22.35
C VAL A 335 13.63 -33.46 -21.23
N PRO A 336 14.37 -34.04 -20.28
CA PRO A 336 15.17 -33.26 -19.34
C PRO A 336 16.18 -32.37 -20.07
N LEU A 337 16.28 -31.08 -19.65
CA LEU A 337 17.27 -30.15 -20.22
C LEU A 337 18.70 -30.68 -20.12
N SER A 338 18.99 -31.51 -19.14
CA SER A 338 20.29 -32.14 -18.94
C SER A 338 20.69 -33.13 -20.05
N ALA A 339 19.76 -33.52 -20.93
CA ALA A 339 20.07 -34.36 -22.10
C ALA A 339 20.48 -33.53 -23.34
N LEU A 340 20.10 -32.22 -23.36
CA LEU A 340 20.35 -31.35 -24.50
C LEU A 340 21.75 -30.76 -24.45
N PHE A 341 22.43 -30.75 -25.57
CA PHE A 341 23.72 -30.07 -25.70
C PHE A 341 23.82 -29.33 -27.04
N ARG A 342 24.79 -28.42 -27.15
CA ARG A 342 25.03 -27.67 -28.38
C ARG A 342 26.02 -28.41 -29.26
N ASP A 343 25.65 -28.68 -30.51
CA ASP A 343 26.51 -29.15 -31.57
C ASP A 343 26.63 -28.06 -32.65
N GLY A 344 27.63 -27.21 -32.50
CA GLY A 344 27.75 -25.99 -33.29
C GLY A 344 26.61 -25.01 -33.02
N SER A 345 25.80 -24.74 -34.03
CA SER A 345 24.61 -23.87 -33.92
C SER A 345 23.31 -24.61 -33.60
N ALA A 346 23.32 -25.94 -33.72
CA ALA A 346 22.11 -26.76 -33.51
C ALA A 346 22.08 -27.35 -32.09
N TRP A 347 20.90 -27.81 -31.69
CA TRP A 347 20.73 -28.62 -30.49
C TRP A 347 20.78 -30.11 -30.85
N ALA A 348 21.38 -30.92 -30.00
CA ALA A 348 21.51 -32.33 -30.17
C ALA A 348 21.27 -33.08 -28.86
N VAL A 349 21.00 -34.37 -28.99
CA VAL A 349 20.93 -35.35 -27.91
C VAL A 349 21.70 -36.62 -28.34
N PHE A 350 22.12 -37.43 -27.37
CA PHE A 350 22.53 -38.78 -27.63
C PHE A 350 21.40 -39.75 -27.31
N VAL A 351 20.95 -40.48 -28.33
CA VAL A 351 19.93 -41.55 -28.19
C VAL A 351 20.69 -42.87 -28.02
N GLU A 352 20.23 -43.70 -27.08
CA GLU A 352 20.73 -45.07 -26.95
C GLU A 352 20.10 -45.94 -28.01
N ARG A 353 20.93 -46.57 -28.86
CA ARG A 353 20.49 -47.55 -29.85
C ARG A 353 21.43 -48.75 -29.86
N GLU A 354 20.88 -49.91 -29.57
CA GLU A 354 21.66 -51.17 -29.51
C GLU A 354 22.86 -51.13 -28.61
N GLY A 355 22.81 -50.43 -27.47
CA GLY A 355 23.92 -50.24 -26.53
C GLY A 355 24.96 -49.21 -26.96
N ARG A 356 24.68 -48.36 -27.94
CA ARG A 356 25.56 -47.32 -28.47
C ARG A 356 24.91 -45.95 -28.47
N ALA A 357 25.74 -44.90 -28.46
CA ALA A 357 25.32 -43.52 -28.58
C ALA A 357 25.12 -43.12 -30.05
N GLU A 358 23.91 -42.73 -30.42
CA GLU A 358 23.58 -42.10 -31.70
C GLU A 358 23.32 -40.61 -31.46
N LYS A 359 24.16 -39.74 -32.03
CA LYS A 359 23.95 -38.30 -31.96
C LYS A 359 22.83 -37.90 -32.90
N ARG A 360 21.81 -37.25 -32.38
CA ARG A 360 20.68 -36.82 -33.15
C ARG A 360 20.41 -35.32 -32.94
N LEU A 361 20.25 -34.60 -34.05
CA LEU A 361 19.85 -33.20 -34.01
C LEU A 361 18.37 -33.12 -33.66
N VAL A 362 18.04 -32.12 -32.82
CA VAL A 362 16.68 -31.92 -32.36
C VAL A 362 16.31 -30.44 -32.43
N GLU A 363 15.01 -30.19 -32.57
CA GLU A 363 14.46 -28.86 -32.52
C GLU A 363 13.68 -28.71 -31.19
N PRO A 364 14.24 -28.01 -30.17
CA PRO A 364 13.54 -27.75 -28.92
C PRO A 364 12.55 -26.63 -29.08
N GLY A 365 11.37 -26.78 -28.50
CA GLY A 365 10.33 -25.78 -28.37
C GLY A 365 10.41 -25.02 -27.03
N GLN A 366 9.33 -25.01 -26.28
CA GLN A 366 9.22 -24.37 -24.98
C GLN A 366 10.04 -25.11 -23.90
N GLN A 367 10.51 -24.38 -22.89
CA GLN A 367 11.29 -24.95 -21.79
C GLN A 367 10.99 -24.25 -20.46
N ASN A 368 11.00 -25.02 -19.38
CA ASN A 368 10.70 -24.52 -18.04
C ASN A 368 11.88 -24.52 -17.06
N GLY A 369 13.13 -24.70 -17.57
CA GLY A 369 14.33 -24.78 -16.74
C GLY A 369 14.68 -26.19 -16.25
N LEU A 370 13.77 -27.15 -16.29
CA LEU A 370 13.99 -28.56 -15.96
C LEU A 370 13.83 -29.46 -17.19
N GLU A 371 12.82 -29.22 -17.98
CA GLU A 371 12.45 -29.97 -19.17
C GLU A 371 12.30 -29.05 -20.37
N ALA A 372 12.46 -29.60 -21.56
CA ALA A 372 12.19 -28.95 -22.83
C ALA A 372 11.25 -29.79 -23.67
N GLU A 373 10.36 -29.12 -24.37
CA GLU A 373 9.59 -29.67 -25.46
C GLU A 373 10.52 -29.97 -26.64
N ILE A 374 10.26 -31.06 -27.33
CA ILE A 374 10.93 -31.41 -28.59
C ILE A 374 9.91 -31.43 -29.72
N LEU A 375 10.09 -30.53 -30.68
CA LEU A 375 9.22 -30.39 -31.84
C LEU A 375 9.56 -31.42 -32.91
N GLU A 376 10.88 -31.66 -33.14
CA GLU A 376 11.38 -32.59 -34.14
C GLU A 376 12.64 -33.29 -33.66
N GLY A 377 12.86 -34.52 -34.14
CA GLY A 377 14.09 -35.26 -33.96
C GLY A 377 14.05 -36.44 -32.99
N LEU A 378 12.96 -36.59 -32.19
CA LEU A 378 12.80 -37.70 -31.25
C LEU A 378 11.41 -38.33 -31.32
N GLU A 379 11.31 -39.58 -30.89
CA GLU A 379 10.05 -40.30 -30.74
C GLU A 379 9.82 -40.68 -29.26
N ALA A 380 8.56 -40.80 -28.88
CA ALA A 380 8.22 -41.22 -27.54
C ALA A 380 8.66 -42.66 -27.27
N GLY A 381 9.28 -42.89 -26.12
CA GLY A 381 9.83 -44.17 -25.70
C GLY A 381 11.31 -44.38 -25.96
N GLU A 382 11.96 -43.53 -26.73
CA GLU A 382 13.40 -43.59 -26.94
C GLU A 382 14.15 -43.33 -25.62
N GLN A 383 15.32 -43.92 -25.47
CA GLN A 383 16.22 -43.66 -24.34
C GLN A 383 17.29 -42.65 -24.75
N ILE A 384 17.46 -41.62 -23.95
CA ILE A 384 18.44 -40.54 -24.17
C ILE A 384 19.43 -40.47 -23.02
N VAL A 385 20.64 -40.03 -23.31
CA VAL A 385 21.71 -39.89 -22.33
C VAL A 385 21.56 -38.56 -21.60
N LEU A 386 21.58 -38.62 -20.27
CA LEU A 386 21.64 -37.43 -19.41
C LEU A 386 23.08 -37.01 -19.15
N TYR A 387 23.31 -35.71 -19.03
CA TYR A 387 24.66 -35.16 -18.73
C TYR A 387 25.78 -35.74 -19.59
N PRO A 388 25.66 -35.70 -20.94
CA PRO A 388 26.66 -36.29 -21.82
C PRO A 388 28.03 -35.66 -21.57
N SER A 389 29.01 -36.48 -21.14
CA SER A 389 30.37 -36.03 -20.98
C SER A 389 31.12 -36.07 -22.32
N ASP A 390 32.31 -35.46 -22.39
CA ASP A 390 33.18 -35.47 -23.59
C ASP A 390 33.57 -36.88 -24.08
N ARG A 391 33.33 -37.93 -23.27
CA ARG A 391 33.54 -39.33 -23.63
C ARG A 391 32.42 -39.90 -24.44
N VAL A 392 31.23 -39.29 -24.38
CA VAL A 392 30.05 -39.74 -25.14
C VAL A 392 30.15 -39.13 -26.52
N VAL A 393 30.62 -39.93 -27.47
CA VAL A 393 30.74 -39.57 -28.88
C VAL A 393 29.92 -40.55 -29.73
N GLU A 394 29.71 -40.19 -30.98
CA GLU A 394 29.01 -41.05 -31.95
C GLU A 394 29.55 -42.48 -31.92
N ASP A 395 28.66 -43.47 -31.91
CA ASP A 395 28.92 -44.90 -31.95
C ASP A 395 29.69 -45.48 -30.73
N VAL A 396 29.85 -44.69 -29.64
CA VAL A 396 30.49 -45.21 -28.41
C VAL A 396 29.54 -46.16 -27.68
N ARG A 397 30.05 -47.24 -27.09
CA ARG A 397 29.28 -48.15 -26.25
C ARG A 397 28.90 -47.47 -24.93
N LEU A 398 27.63 -47.59 -24.58
CA LEU A 398 27.04 -47.07 -23.34
C LEU A 398 26.78 -48.20 -22.32
N THR A 399 26.84 -47.87 -21.05
CA THR A 399 26.35 -48.72 -19.98
C THR A 399 25.65 -47.86 -18.96
N ALA A 400 24.58 -48.37 -18.35
CA ALA A 400 23.93 -47.64 -17.26
C ALA A 400 24.90 -47.42 -16.09
N ARG A 401 24.86 -46.28 -15.48
CA ARG A 401 25.58 -45.99 -14.24
C ARG A 401 24.86 -46.69 -13.09
N ASP A 402 25.60 -47.49 -12.28
CA ASP A 402 25.10 -48.18 -11.08
C ASP A 402 24.80 -47.17 -9.92
#